data_347694e1e9b60088672849c42468c2a9
#
_entry.id   347694e1e9b60088672849c42468c2a9
#
_cell.length_a   1.000
_cell.length_b   1.000
_cell.length_c   1.000
_cell.angle_alpha   90.00
_cell.angle_beta   90.00
_cell.angle_gamma   90.00
#
_symmetry.space_group_name_H-M   'P 1'
#
loop_
_entity.id
_entity.type
_entity.pdbx_description
1 polymer ?
#
loop_
_entity_poly.entity_id
_entity_poly.type
_entity_poly.pdbx_seq_one_letter_code
_entity_poly.pdbx_strand_id
1 'polypeptide(L)'
;MSDVLRPLIGLAAERALTREEAEAAFGALFAGAATPSQIGGLLMAMRTRGETVDEIAAAASVMRAKCRRVRAPEGAIDIVGTGGDGRGTLNISTAAALVVAGAGVPVAKHGNRNLSSRSGAADALGLLGVDVLAGPEAAQRAMDEAGICFMMAPMHPPATPHVAPTRLELGTRTIFNVLGPLTNPAGVRRQLSGAYARHLIRPMAETLARLGSEAAWIVHGADGTDEISIAGPSFVAALADGAVREREVHPEEAGLPVHPFEAILGGAPEDNARALRALLDGAPGAYRDAVLLNASAALVVAGRAPGLREGVGMAAESLDSGAARAKVAALARATRPAPPPVVEPLRRPAAKGRPAAGKAS
;
A
#
# COMPACT_ATOMS: atom_id res chain seq x y z
N MET A 1 -3.93 -9.82 34.76
CA MET A 1 -2.94 -9.77 33.67
C MET A 1 -1.84 -8.82 34.11
N SER A 2 -0.57 -9.24 34.06
CA SER A 2 0.58 -8.38 34.37
C SER A 2 0.58 -7.20 33.38
N ASP A 3 0.72 -5.97 33.90
CA ASP A 3 0.83 -4.76 33.09
C ASP A 3 2.21 -4.71 32.45
N VAL A 4 2.33 -5.34 31.27
CA VAL A 4 3.59 -5.45 30.51
C VAL A 4 4.08 -4.08 30.04
N LEU A 5 3.17 -3.13 29.80
CA LEU A 5 3.53 -1.83 29.19
C LEU A 5 4.10 -0.85 30.19
N ARG A 6 3.66 -0.87 31.44
CA ARG A 6 4.06 0.11 32.44
C ARG A 6 5.58 0.27 32.59
N PRO A 7 6.37 -0.83 32.74
CA PRO A 7 7.83 -0.68 32.77
C PRO A 7 8.42 -0.28 31.42
N LEU A 8 7.85 -0.75 30.29
CA LEU A 8 8.38 -0.47 28.95
C LEU A 8 8.22 0.99 28.54
N ILE A 9 7.20 1.70 29.03
CA ILE A 9 7.01 3.15 28.77
C ILE A 9 8.18 3.95 29.38
N GLY A 10 8.55 3.67 30.62
CA GLY A 10 9.69 4.31 31.27
C GLY A 10 11.00 4.04 30.51
N LEU A 11 11.26 2.78 30.19
CA LEU A 11 12.44 2.39 29.41
C LEU A 11 12.48 3.08 28.04
N ALA A 12 11.36 3.13 27.33
CA ALA A 12 11.27 3.77 26.01
C ALA A 12 11.57 5.27 26.04
N ALA A 13 11.35 5.94 27.17
CA ALA A 13 11.73 7.34 27.35
C ALA A 13 13.23 7.56 27.58
N GLU A 14 13.90 6.58 28.17
CA GLU A 14 15.32 6.67 28.55
C GLU A 14 16.26 6.11 27.47
N ARG A 15 15.86 5.04 26.80
CA ARG A 15 16.66 4.35 25.80
C ARG A 15 15.81 3.66 24.73
N ALA A 16 16.46 3.22 23.65
CA ALA A 16 15.83 2.32 22.70
C ALA A 16 15.41 1.01 23.40
N LEU A 17 14.23 0.51 23.06
CA LEU A 17 13.78 -0.81 23.47
C LEU A 17 14.59 -1.87 22.73
N THR A 18 14.91 -2.99 23.41
CA THR A 18 15.41 -4.16 22.70
C THR A 18 14.31 -4.70 21.77
N ARG A 19 14.69 -5.60 20.88
CA ARG A 19 13.72 -6.23 19.96
C ARG A 19 12.61 -6.93 20.74
N GLU A 20 12.96 -7.70 21.76
CA GLU A 20 12.03 -8.46 22.60
C GLU A 20 11.10 -7.52 23.39
N GLU A 21 11.64 -6.43 23.94
CA GLU A 21 10.87 -5.41 24.63
C GLU A 21 9.87 -4.72 23.69
N ALA A 22 10.32 -4.36 22.49
CA ALA A 22 9.47 -3.74 21.47
C ALA A 22 8.38 -4.71 20.96
N GLU A 23 8.73 -5.98 20.69
CA GLU A 23 7.77 -7.02 20.31
C GLU A 23 6.71 -7.23 21.42
N ALA A 24 7.10 -7.25 22.69
CA ALA A 24 6.18 -7.35 23.82
C ALA A 24 5.26 -6.11 23.91
N ALA A 25 5.82 -4.92 23.76
CA ALA A 25 5.06 -3.67 23.78
C ALA A 25 4.01 -3.61 22.65
N PHE A 26 4.42 -3.82 21.40
CA PHE A 26 3.52 -3.81 20.26
C PHE A 26 2.55 -5.00 20.27
N GLY A 27 2.97 -6.14 20.80
CA GLY A 27 2.10 -7.29 21.06
C GLY A 27 0.91 -6.93 21.95
N ALA A 28 1.18 -6.22 23.06
CA ALA A 28 0.16 -5.75 23.98
C ALA A 28 -0.76 -4.67 23.37
N LEU A 29 -0.18 -3.70 22.62
CA LEU A 29 -0.95 -2.70 21.89
C LEU A 29 -1.96 -3.34 20.93
N PHE A 30 -1.47 -4.28 20.11
CA PHE A 30 -2.26 -4.92 19.08
C PHE A 30 -3.24 -5.98 19.60
N ALA A 31 -3.06 -6.43 20.81
CA ALA A 31 -4.02 -7.30 21.50
C ALA A 31 -5.12 -6.51 22.23
N GLY A 32 -5.06 -5.18 22.22
CA GLY A 32 -5.99 -4.34 22.99
C GLY A 32 -5.79 -4.42 24.51
N ALA A 33 -4.62 -4.84 24.95
CA ALA A 33 -4.29 -5.00 26.39
C ALA A 33 -3.74 -3.70 27.00
N ALA A 34 -3.70 -2.60 26.24
CA ALA A 34 -3.20 -1.30 26.65
C ALA A 34 -4.32 -0.29 26.86
N THR A 35 -4.19 0.56 27.88
CA THR A 35 -5.09 1.72 28.04
C THR A 35 -4.69 2.84 27.06
N PRO A 36 -5.60 3.78 26.73
CA PRO A 36 -5.26 4.94 25.90
C PRO A 36 -4.05 5.73 26.40
N SER A 37 -3.96 5.94 27.74
CA SER A 37 -2.82 6.63 28.36
C SER A 37 -1.49 5.87 28.16
N GLN A 38 -1.51 4.55 28.25
CA GLN A 38 -0.32 3.72 27.99
C GLN A 38 0.10 3.76 26.53
N ILE A 39 -0.88 3.69 25.61
CA ILE A 39 -0.62 3.83 24.17
C ILE A 39 0.01 5.20 23.89
N GLY A 40 -0.62 6.27 24.36
CA GLY A 40 -0.11 7.63 24.18
C GLY A 40 1.28 7.82 24.77
N GLY A 41 1.48 7.35 26.01
CA GLY A 41 2.77 7.43 26.71
C GLY A 41 3.90 6.73 25.96
N LEU A 42 3.68 5.49 25.50
CA LEU A 42 4.69 4.73 24.74
C LEU A 42 5.00 5.41 23.39
N LEU A 43 3.97 5.76 22.62
CA LEU A 43 4.17 6.35 21.31
C LEU A 43 4.89 7.70 21.38
N MET A 44 4.57 8.53 22.38
CA MET A 44 5.23 9.82 22.54
C MET A 44 6.63 9.69 23.12
N ALA A 45 6.89 8.74 24.02
CA ALA A 45 8.25 8.45 24.51
C ALA A 45 9.18 8.05 23.36
N MET A 46 8.77 7.09 22.52
CA MET A 46 9.51 6.63 21.36
C MET A 46 9.73 7.79 20.35
N ARG A 47 8.67 8.53 20.02
CA ARG A 47 8.75 9.65 19.09
C ARG A 47 9.71 10.76 19.56
N THR A 48 9.66 11.12 20.84
CA THR A 48 10.50 12.22 21.39
C THR A 48 11.97 11.85 21.37
N ARG A 49 12.29 10.60 21.63
CA ARG A 49 13.66 10.07 21.58
C ARG A 49 14.13 9.82 20.14
N GLY A 50 13.22 9.50 19.24
CA GLY A 50 13.47 8.95 17.91
C GLY A 50 13.42 7.43 17.92
N GLU A 51 12.59 6.87 17.04
CA GLU A 51 12.44 5.42 16.86
C GLU A 51 13.67 4.81 16.17
N THR A 52 14.11 3.67 16.63
CA THR A 52 15.22 2.92 16.03
C THR A 52 14.72 1.92 14.98
N VAL A 53 15.63 1.50 14.10
CA VAL A 53 15.35 0.47 13.08
C VAL A 53 14.89 -0.84 13.73
N ASP A 54 15.46 -1.22 14.88
CA ASP A 54 15.06 -2.42 15.61
C ASP A 54 13.63 -2.34 16.15
N GLU A 55 13.27 -1.20 16.71
CA GLU A 55 11.90 -0.95 17.19
C GLU A 55 10.88 -0.92 16.07
N ILE A 56 11.22 -0.30 14.93
CA ILE A 56 10.36 -0.28 13.75
C ILE A 56 10.20 -1.70 13.19
N ALA A 57 11.29 -2.47 13.12
CA ALA A 57 11.26 -3.85 12.63
C ALA A 57 10.45 -4.77 13.55
N ALA A 58 10.58 -4.62 14.87
CA ALA A 58 9.80 -5.35 15.85
C ALA A 58 8.30 -5.06 15.71
N ALA A 59 7.92 -3.77 15.66
CA ALA A 59 6.54 -3.35 15.47
C ALA A 59 5.95 -3.90 14.15
N ALA A 60 6.68 -3.78 13.04
CA ALA A 60 6.27 -4.29 11.74
C ALA A 60 6.15 -5.82 11.72
N SER A 61 7.07 -6.54 12.40
CA SER A 61 7.03 -8.00 12.52
C SER A 61 5.76 -8.47 13.23
N VAL A 62 5.47 -7.88 14.40
CA VAL A 62 4.25 -8.19 15.17
C VAL A 62 2.99 -7.87 14.35
N MET A 63 2.98 -6.75 13.62
CA MET A 63 1.86 -6.36 12.78
C MET A 63 1.66 -7.34 11.61
N ARG A 64 2.73 -7.72 10.89
CA ARG A 64 2.70 -8.72 9.82
C ARG A 64 2.19 -10.09 10.28
N ALA A 65 2.57 -10.52 11.48
CA ALA A 65 2.12 -11.79 12.05
C ALA A 65 0.60 -11.85 12.29
N LYS A 66 -0.02 -10.71 12.46
CA LYS A 66 -1.44 -10.59 12.75
C LYS A 66 -2.32 -10.25 11.51
N CYS A 67 -1.73 -9.89 10.39
CA CYS A 67 -2.48 -9.54 9.18
C CYS A 67 -3.19 -10.74 8.54
N ARG A 68 -4.38 -10.53 7.99
CA ARG A 68 -5.01 -11.48 7.07
C ARG A 68 -4.25 -11.47 5.74
N ARG A 69 -3.63 -12.60 5.44
CA ARG A 69 -2.69 -12.73 4.33
C ARG A 69 -3.40 -12.88 2.98
N VAL A 70 -2.76 -12.33 1.95
CA VAL A 70 -2.99 -12.61 0.53
C VAL A 70 -1.75 -13.32 0.00
N ARG A 71 -1.91 -14.30 -0.87
CA ARG A 71 -0.77 -14.98 -1.51
C ARG A 71 -0.42 -14.25 -2.80
N ALA A 72 0.79 -13.78 -2.91
CA ALA A 72 1.33 -13.22 -4.14
C ALA A 72 2.35 -14.19 -4.76
N PRO A 73 2.44 -14.26 -6.10
CA PRO A 73 3.47 -15.06 -6.76
C PRO A 73 4.87 -14.51 -6.47
N GLU A 74 5.88 -15.36 -6.65
CA GLU A 74 7.27 -14.93 -6.55
C GLU A 74 7.57 -13.77 -7.50
N GLY A 75 8.43 -12.85 -7.08
CA GLY A 75 8.74 -11.64 -7.84
C GLY A 75 7.66 -10.54 -7.78
N ALA A 76 6.56 -10.76 -7.05
CA ALA A 76 5.58 -9.70 -6.85
C ALA A 76 6.17 -8.51 -6.10
N ILE A 77 5.71 -7.31 -6.47
CA ILE A 77 6.17 -6.04 -5.91
C ILE A 77 5.02 -5.28 -5.24
N ASP A 78 5.34 -4.50 -4.20
CA ASP A 78 4.48 -3.44 -3.68
C ASP A 78 4.98 -2.07 -4.17
N ILE A 79 4.04 -1.19 -4.50
CA ILE A 79 4.32 0.21 -4.86
C ILE A 79 3.43 1.07 -3.99
N VAL A 80 4.01 1.68 -2.95
CA VAL A 80 3.27 2.32 -1.87
C VAL A 80 4.01 3.56 -1.37
N GLY A 81 3.35 4.48 -0.68
CA GLY A 81 3.98 5.56 0.06
C GLY A 81 3.52 5.57 1.52
N THR A 82 4.25 6.26 2.36
CA THR A 82 3.81 6.55 3.73
C THR A 82 2.55 7.40 3.73
N GLY A 83 2.34 8.15 2.65
CA GLY A 83 1.39 9.24 2.63
C GLY A 83 1.77 10.36 3.61
N GLY A 84 0.91 11.36 3.71
CA GLY A 84 1.11 12.41 4.70
C GLY A 84 2.21 13.42 4.35
N ASP A 85 2.68 13.48 3.12
CA ASP A 85 3.63 14.46 2.61
C ASP A 85 3.02 15.87 2.51
N GLY A 86 1.69 15.96 2.44
CA GLY A 86 0.94 17.22 2.33
C GLY A 86 1.10 17.93 0.98
N ARG A 87 1.65 17.26 -0.03
CA ARG A 87 1.97 17.88 -1.32
C ARG A 87 0.79 17.90 -2.29
N GLY A 88 -0.19 17.00 -2.11
CA GLY A 88 -1.44 17.03 -2.86
C GLY A 88 -1.30 16.67 -4.34
N THR A 89 -0.39 15.79 -4.69
CA THR A 89 -0.16 15.33 -6.06
C THR A 89 -1.26 14.41 -6.58
N LEU A 90 -1.30 14.22 -7.89
CA LEU A 90 -2.03 13.14 -8.54
C LEU A 90 -1.57 11.78 -8.00
N ASN A 91 -2.39 10.73 -8.18
CA ASN A 91 -2.13 9.39 -7.64
C ASN A 91 -1.02 8.65 -8.42
N ILE A 92 0.24 9.10 -8.28
CA ILE A 92 1.40 8.62 -9.04
C ILE A 92 1.66 7.15 -8.75
N SER A 93 1.83 6.75 -7.48
CA SER A 93 2.11 5.35 -7.10
C SER A 93 1.00 4.38 -7.51
N THR A 94 -0.27 4.84 -7.51
CA THR A 94 -1.40 4.02 -7.96
C THR A 94 -1.35 3.79 -9.47
N ALA A 95 -1.08 4.83 -10.25
CA ALA A 95 -0.90 4.73 -11.69
C ALA A 95 0.32 3.87 -12.04
N ALA A 96 1.45 4.08 -11.36
CA ALA A 96 2.66 3.28 -11.53
C ALA A 96 2.41 1.78 -11.26
N ALA A 97 1.62 1.45 -10.24
CA ALA A 97 1.24 0.06 -9.94
C ALA A 97 0.47 -0.61 -11.10
N LEU A 98 -0.46 0.12 -11.74
CA LEU A 98 -1.20 -0.37 -12.91
C LEU A 98 -0.29 -0.54 -14.13
N VAL A 99 0.63 0.40 -14.34
CA VAL A 99 1.62 0.37 -15.43
C VAL A 99 2.58 -0.82 -15.26
N VAL A 100 3.11 -1.01 -14.07
CA VAL A 100 4.01 -2.13 -13.73
C VAL A 100 3.30 -3.47 -13.89
N ALA A 101 2.04 -3.57 -13.46
CA ALA A 101 1.23 -4.76 -13.69
C ALA A 101 0.98 -5.00 -15.18
N GLY A 102 0.72 -3.95 -15.96
CA GLY A 102 0.58 -4.02 -17.42
C GLY A 102 1.85 -4.48 -18.12
N ALA A 103 3.02 -4.13 -17.58
CA ALA A 103 4.34 -4.60 -18.03
C ALA A 103 4.64 -6.07 -17.61
N GLY A 104 3.68 -6.77 -16.99
CA GLY A 104 3.77 -8.20 -16.67
C GLY A 104 4.44 -8.53 -15.34
N VAL A 105 4.63 -7.56 -14.43
CA VAL A 105 5.08 -7.80 -13.06
C VAL A 105 3.86 -7.95 -12.16
N PRO A 106 3.73 -8.99 -11.35
CA PRO A 106 2.66 -9.09 -10.37
C PRO A 106 2.76 -7.97 -9.32
N VAL A 107 1.65 -7.29 -9.03
CA VAL A 107 1.64 -6.17 -8.09
C VAL A 107 0.66 -6.42 -6.95
N ALA A 108 1.17 -6.54 -5.73
CA ALA A 108 0.37 -6.64 -4.52
C ALA A 108 0.38 -5.27 -3.81
N LYS A 109 -0.42 -4.33 -4.31
CA LYS A 109 -0.42 -2.96 -3.80
C LYS A 109 -1.13 -2.86 -2.46
N HIS A 110 -0.37 -2.47 -1.43
CA HIS A 110 -0.93 -2.06 -0.15
C HIS A 110 -1.31 -0.58 -0.19
N GLY A 111 -2.38 -0.22 0.47
CA GLY A 111 -2.82 1.17 0.51
C GLY A 111 -3.82 1.45 1.61
N ASN A 112 -4.09 2.73 1.83
CA ASN A 112 -5.08 3.19 2.77
C ASN A 112 -5.93 4.29 2.14
N ARG A 113 -7.03 4.66 2.80
CA ARG A 113 -7.67 5.96 2.54
C ARG A 113 -6.73 7.05 2.99
N ASN A 114 -6.68 8.12 2.21
CA ASN A 114 -5.84 9.24 2.59
C ASN A 114 -6.45 9.98 3.78
N LEU A 115 -5.59 10.28 4.78
CA LEU A 115 -5.96 11.08 5.95
C LEU A 115 -5.55 12.55 5.80
N SER A 116 -4.68 12.87 4.83
CA SER A 116 -4.02 14.18 4.72
C SER A 116 -4.13 14.84 3.34
N SER A 117 -4.45 14.13 2.25
CA SER A 117 -4.68 14.71 0.93
C SER A 117 -6.16 14.69 0.54
N ARG A 118 -6.49 15.45 -0.52
CA ARG A 118 -7.86 15.54 -1.03
C ARG A 118 -8.36 14.25 -1.70
N SER A 119 -7.45 13.40 -2.20
CA SER A 119 -7.79 12.15 -2.89
C SER A 119 -6.73 11.08 -2.60
N GLY A 120 -7.16 9.94 -2.07
CA GLY A 120 -6.31 8.76 -1.86
C GLY A 120 -6.36 7.77 -3.02
N ALA A 121 -5.49 6.76 -2.97
CA ALA A 121 -5.48 5.65 -3.92
C ALA A 121 -6.83 4.94 -4.00
N ALA A 122 -7.47 4.72 -2.85
CA ALA A 122 -8.76 4.06 -2.75
C ALA A 122 -9.87 4.87 -3.45
N ASP A 123 -9.85 6.20 -3.30
CA ASP A 123 -10.87 7.06 -3.91
C ASP A 123 -10.78 7.03 -5.44
N ALA A 124 -9.57 7.20 -5.98
CA ALA A 124 -9.34 7.15 -7.42
C ALA A 124 -9.70 5.79 -8.03
N LEU A 125 -9.28 4.68 -7.39
CA LEU A 125 -9.60 3.32 -7.86
C LEU A 125 -11.11 3.03 -7.76
N GLY A 126 -11.78 3.48 -6.70
CA GLY A 126 -13.23 3.35 -6.53
C GLY A 126 -14.01 3.98 -7.68
N LEU A 127 -13.60 5.19 -8.10
CA LEU A 127 -14.19 5.88 -9.25
C LEU A 127 -13.88 5.21 -10.60
N LEU A 128 -12.88 4.32 -10.66
CA LEU A 128 -12.62 3.45 -11.81
C LEU A 128 -13.38 2.12 -11.74
N GLY A 129 -14.23 1.92 -10.74
CA GLY A 129 -15.08 0.74 -10.58
C GLY A 129 -14.47 -0.42 -9.81
N VAL A 130 -13.33 -0.19 -9.14
CA VAL A 130 -12.71 -1.18 -8.24
C VAL A 130 -13.40 -1.13 -6.88
N ASP A 131 -13.86 -2.28 -6.37
CA ASP A 131 -14.32 -2.35 -4.98
C ASP A 131 -13.11 -2.41 -4.04
N VAL A 132 -12.68 -1.26 -3.57
CA VAL A 132 -11.53 -1.11 -2.68
C VAL A 132 -11.79 -1.60 -1.26
N LEU A 133 -13.04 -1.83 -0.89
CA LEU A 133 -13.44 -2.39 0.40
C LEU A 133 -13.63 -3.91 0.34
N ALA A 134 -13.45 -4.51 -0.84
CA ALA A 134 -13.46 -5.94 -1.00
C ALA A 134 -12.38 -6.59 -0.10
N GLY A 135 -12.78 -7.63 0.63
CA GLY A 135 -11.92 -8.28 1.63
C GLY A 135 -10.77 -9.09 1.01
N PRO A 136 -10.00 -9.79 1.86
CA PRO A 136 -8.84 -10.57 1.43
C PRO A 136 -9.13 -11.60 0.35
N GLU A 137 -10.31 -12.19 0.34
CA GLU A 137 -10.72 -13.16 -0.66
C GLU A 137 -10.86 -12.56 -2.06
N ALA A 138 -11.38 -11.33 -2.16
CA ALA A 138 -11.46 -10.62 -3.42
C ALA A 138 -10.08 -10.10 -3.87
N ALA A 139 -9.25 -9.66 -2.92
CA ALA A 139 -7.85 -9.32 -3.21
C ALA A 139 -7.08 -10.53 -3.75
N GLN A 140 -7.33 -11.73 -3.20
CA GLN A 140 -6.73 -12.99 -3.71
C GLN A 140 -7.20 -13.28 -5.13
N ARG A 141 -8.52 -13.22 -5.41
CA ARG A 141 -9.04 -13.39 -6.78
C ARG A 141 -8.41 -12.39 -7.75
N ALA A 142 -8.31 -11.13 -7.35
CA ALA A 142 -7.69 -10.10 -8.19
C ALA A 142 -6.22 -10.39 -8.49
N MET A 143 -5.46 -10.89 -7.52
CA MET A 143 -4.08 -11.32 -7.72
C MET A 143 -4.02 -12.50 -8.72
N ASP A 144 -4.88 -13.49 -8.55
CA ASP A 144 -4.87 -14.71 -9.37
C ASP A 144 -5.34 -14.44 -10.82
N GLU A 145 -6.36 -13.58 -11.02
CA GLU A 145 -6.97 -13.32 -12.32
C GLU A 145 -6.38 -12.14 -13.08
N ALA A 146 -6.00 -11.07 -12.37
CA ALA A 146 -5.49 -9.84 -12.97
C ALA A 146 -3.98 -9.66 -12.84
N GLY A 147 -3.32 -10.40 -11.95
CA GLY A 147 -1.92 -10.20 -11.60
C GLY A 147 -1.66 -8.90 -10.84
N ILE A 148 -2.72 -8.27 -10.36
CA ILE A 148 -2.66 -7.08 -9.50
C ILE A 148 -3.80 -7.15 -8.48
N CYS A 149 -3.51 -6.83 -7.22
CA CYS A 149 -4.54 -6.60 -6.22
C CYS A 149 -4.31 -5.28 -5.47
N PHE A 150 -5.39 -4.73 -4.94
CA PHE A 150 -5.36 -3.61 -4.00
C PHE A 150 -5.80 -4.10 -2.63
N MET A 151 -4.92 -3.94 -1.64
CA MET A 151 -5.16 -4.37 -0.26
C MET A 151 -5.35 -3.14 0.62
N MET A 152 -6.61 -2.85 0.92
CA MET A 152 -6.99 -1.75 1.79
C MET A 152 -6.63 -2.07 3.23
N ALA A 153 -5.77 -1.26 3.86
CA ALA A 153 -5.23 -1.55 5.20
C ALA A 153 -6.30 -1.90 6.26
N PRO A 154 -7.44 -1.19 6.39
CA PRO A 154 -8.50 -1.58 7.32
C PRO A 154 -9.18 -2.92 7.04
N MET A 155 -9.10 -3.44 5.80
CA MET A 155 -9.72 -4.71 5.40
C MET A 155 -8.83 -5.92 5.71
N HIS A 156 -7.55 -5.68 6.03
CA HIS A 156 -6.58 -6.70 6.42
C HIS A 156 -6.15 -6.56 7.89
N PRO A 157 -7.07 -6.25 8.84
CA PRO A 157 -6.69 -5.89 10.18
C PRO A 157 -5.99 -7.07 10.85
N PRO A 158 -5.24 -6.78 11.88
CA PRO A 158 -5.95 -6.75 13.15
C PRO A 158 -5.43 -5.76 14.20
N ALA A 159 -4.46 -4.96 13.86
CA ALA A 159 -3.69 -4.33 14.93
C ALA A 159 -4.14 -2.89 15.25
N THR A 160 -4.75 -2.21 14.30
CA THR A 160 -4.96 -0.76 14.38
C THR A 160 -6.20 -0.28 15.12
N PRO A 161 -7.31 -1.04 15.25
CA PRO A 161 -8.52 -0.52 15.90
C PRO A 161 -8.31 -0.06 17.33
N HIS A 162 -7.45 -0.76 18.08
CA HIS A 162 -7.18 -0.43 19.49
C HIS A 162 -6.34 0.84 19.68
N VAL A 163 -5.52 1.18 18.71
CA VAL A 163 -4.61 2.35 18.78
C VAL A 163 -5.13 3.55 17.99
N ALA A 164 -6.08 3.37 17.10
CA ALA A 164 -6.57 4.42 16.21
C ALA A 164 -7.18 5.62 16.99
N PRO A 165 -8.02 5.44 18.03
CA PRO A 165 -8.57 6.57 18.79
C PRO A 165 -7.45 7.42 19.43
N THR A 166 -6.50 6.79 20.11
CA THR A 166 -5.38 7.50 20.74
C THR A 166 -4.51 8.25 19.71
N ARG A 167 -4.26 7.64 18.55
CA ARG A 167 -3.52 8.31 17.47
C ARG A 167 -4.25 9.55 16.95
N LEU A 168 -5.57 9.46 16.84
CA LEU A 168 -6.40 10.61 16.42
C LEU A 168 -6.34 11.74 17.45
N GLU A 169 -6.47 11.41 18.73
CA GLU A 169 -6.38 12.38 19.85
C GLU A 169 -5.00 13.04 19.92
N LEU A 170 -3.92 12.27 19.74
CA LEU A 170 -2.55 12.81 19.71
C LEU A 170 -2.34 13.81 18.58
N GLY A 171 -3.04 13.66 17.44
CA GLY A 171 -2.97 14.58 16.32
C GLY A 171 -1.56 14.77 15.73
N THR A 172 -0.65 13.83 15.99
CA THR A 172 0.75 13.95 15.60
C THR A 172 1.28 12.66 14.99
N ARG A 173 2.41 12.75 14.26
CA ARG A 173 3.07 11.58 13.67
C ARG A 173 3.70 10.73 14.78
N THR A 174 3.64 9.42 14.60
CA THR A 174 4.26 8.41 15.48
C THR A 174 4.83 7.30 14.59
N ILE A 175 5.45 6.28 15.16
CA ILE A 175 5.94 5.10 14.45
C ILE A 175 4.91 4.52 13.47
N PHE A 176 3.61 4.63 13.76
CA PHE A 176 2.54 4.14 12.88
C PHE A 176 2.48 4.81 11.51
N ASN A 177 3.11 5.97 11.34
CA ASN A 177 3.15 6.65 10.05
C ASN A 177 4.14 6.01 9.07
N VAL A 178 5.09 5.21 9.57
CA VAL A 178 6.03 4.47 8.73
C VAL A 178 5.71 2.97 8.65
N LEU A 179 4.89 2.42 9.55
CA LEU A 179 4.58 0.99 9.58
C LEU A 179 3.73 0.53 8.39
N GLY A 180 2.85 1.39 7.83
CA GLY A 180 1.98 1.03 6.72
C GLY A 180 2.74 0.36 5.56
N PRO A 181 3.69 1.04 4.92
CA PRO A 181 4.51 0.47 3.85
C PRO A 181 5.31 -0.77 4.24
N LEU A 182 5.63 -0.94 5.53
CA LEU A 182 6.45 -2.04 6.03
C LEU A 182 5.65 -3.31 6.34
N THR A 183 4.31 -3.27 6.17
CA THR A 183 3.41 -4.33 6.66
C THR A 183 2.46 -4.86 5.58
N ASN A 184 2.97 -4.99 4.34
CA ASN A 184 2.20 -5.53 3.23
C ASN A 184 1.64 -6.93 3.55
N PRO A 185 0.29 -7.14 3.45
CA PRO A 185 -0.34 -8.41 3.79
C PRO A 185 0.05 -9.58 2.89
N ALA A 186 0.53 -9.32 1.68
CA ALA A 186 1.00 -10.36 0.78
C ALA A 186 2.45 -10.79 1.07
N GLY A 187 3.15 -10.11 1.98
CA GLY A 187 4.51 -10.46 2.36
C GLY A 187 5.51 -10.37 1.20
N VAL A 188 5.28 -9.49 0.23
CA VAL A 188 6.18 -9.30 -0.90
C VAL A 188 7.58 -8.94 -0.43
N ARG A 189 8.59 -9.39 -1.17
CA ARG A 189 10.01 -9.18 -0.84
C ARG A 189 10.66 -8.08 -1.68
N ARG A 190 9.89 -7.46 -2.60
CA ARG A 190 10.32 -6.36 -3.47
C ARG A 190 9.38 -5.18 -3.29
N GLN A 191 9.92 -3.96 -3.21
CA GLN A 191 9.11 -2.80 -2.87
C GLN A 191 9.71 -1.49 -3.37
N LEU A 192 8.90 -0.66 -4.03
CA LEU A 192 9.13 0.77 -4.19
C LEU A 192 8.25 1.50 -3.19
N SER A 193 8.85 2.28 -2.30
CA SER A 193 8.09 2.98 -1.26
C SER A 193 8.52 4.43 -1.12
N GLY A 194 7.55 5.33 -1.12
CA GLY A 194 7.77 6.72 -0.77
C GLY A 194 7.82 6.95 0.75
N ALA A 195 8.61 7.90 1.18
CA ALA A 195 8.69 8.37 2.56
C ALA A 195 8.40 9.88 2.62
N TYR A 196 7.55 10.32 3.56
CA TYR A 196 7.18 11.73 3.71
C TYR A 196 8.33 12.65 4.17
N ALA A 197 9.48 12.08 4.50
CA ALA A 197 10.66 12.85 4.92
C ALA A 197 11.96 12.11 4.60
N ARG A 198 12.96 12.86 4.18
CA ARG A 198 14.26 12.32 3.73
C ARG A 198 14.96 11.46 4.80
N HIS A 199 14.90 11.85 6.07
CA HIS A 199 15.58 11.11 7.15
C HIS A 199 15.01 9.70 7.38
N LEU A 200 13.84 9.38 6.82
CA LEU A 200 13.18 8.08 6.95
C LEU A 200 13.62 7.07 5.88
N ILE A 201 14.20 7.52 4.75
CA ILE A 201 14.46 6.61 3.63
C ILE A 201 15.41 5.48 4.04
N ARG A 202 16.50 5.80 4.72
CA ARG A 202 17.48 4.81 5.17
C ARG A 202 16.93 3.89 6.28
N PRO A 203 16.35 4.39 7.39
CA PRO A 203 15.76 3.52 8.41
C PRO A 203 14.69 2.56 7.89
N MET A 204 13.84 3.01 6.96
CA MET A 204 12.82 2.15 6.35
C MET A 204 13.45 1.07 5.47
N ALA A 205 14.45 1.39 4.67
CA ALA A 205 15.17 0.41 3.86
C ALA A 205 15.90 -0.63 4.71
N GLU A 206 16.56 -0.21 5.78
CA GLU A 206 17.21 -1.10 6.75
C GLU A 206 16.19 -1.97 7.50
N THR A 207 15.03 -1.43 7.82
CA THR A 207 13.92 -2.20 8.39
C THR A 207 13.45 -3.29 7.43
N LEU A 208 13.26 -2.97 6.15
CA LEU A 208 12.87 -3.95 5.13
C LEU A 208 13.93 -5.05 4.98
N ALA A 209 15.22 -4.71 5.02
CA ALA A 209 16.30 -5.70 5.01
C ALA A 209 16.18 -6.66 6.19
N ARG A 210 15.96 -6.16 7.43
CA ARG A 210 15.75 -6.99 8.63
C ARG A 210 14.48 -7.85 8.57
N LEU A 211 13.47 -7.40 7.84
CA LEU A 211 12.22 -8.14 7.60
C LEU A 211 12.33 -9.15 6.45
N GLY A 212 13.52 -9.29 5.84
CA GLY A 212 13.80 -10.28 4.81
C GLY A 212 13.44 -9.87 3.39
N SER A 213 13.31 -8.58 3.10
CA SER A 213 13.13 -8.08 1.73
C SER A 213 14.41 -8.30 0.91
N GLU A 214 14.23 -8.61 -0.38
CA GLU A 214 15.33 -8.84 -1.35
C GLU A 214 15.81 -7.56 -2.00
N ALA A 215 14.86 -6.72 -2.40
CA ALA A 215 15.14 -5.45 -3.05
C ALA A 215 14.09 -4.42 -2.67
N ALA A 216 14.52 -3.21 -2.37
CA ALA A 216 13.62 -2.10 -2.12
C ALA A 216 14.30 -0.78 -2.45
N TRP A 217 13.51 0.15 -3.00
CA TRP A 217 13.88 1.55 -3.01
C TRP A 217 12.93 2.31 -2.12
N ILE A 218 13.48 3.03 -1.14
CA ILE A 218 12.74 3.99 -0.33
C ILE A 218 13.13 5.37 -0.81
N VAL A 219 12.15 6.16 -1.23
CA VAL A 219 12.38 7.38 -1.98
C VAL A 219 11.76 8.61 -1.32
N HIS A 220 12.33 9.77 -1.58
CA HIS A 220 11.80 11.07 -1.16
C HIS A 220 12.22 12.14 -2.17
N GLY A 221 11.25 12.78 -2.81
CA GLY A 221 11.50 13.87 -3.76
C GLY A 221 12.04 15.11 -3.05
N ALA A 222 12.97 15.82 -3.68
CA ALA A 222 13.48 17.10 -3.13
C ALA A 222 12.38 18.18 -3.04
N ASP A 223 11.29 18.03 -3.79
CA ASP A 223 10.06 18.81 -3.69
C ASP A 223 9.20 18.47 -2.47
N GLY A 224 9.60 17.47 -1.68
CA GLY A 224 8.93 17.02 -0.47
C GLY A 224 7.86 15.93 -0.70
N THR A 225 7.75 15.38 -1.91
CA THR A 225 6.82 14.26 -2.18
C THR A 225 7.36 12.93 -1.67
N ASP A 226 6.46 12.02 -1.33
CA ASP A 226 6.76 10.61 -1.06
C ASP A 226 6.75 9.76 -2.36
N GLU A 227 7.34 10.33 -3.43
CA GLU A 227 7.49 9.73 -4.77
C GLU A 227 8.87 10.08 -5.33
N ILE A 228 9.27 9.47 -6.44
CA ILE A 228 10.38 9.98 -7.25
C ILE A 228 9.84 11.17 -8.03
N SER A 229 10.41 12.35 -7.73
CA SER A 229 9.95 13.61 -8.28
C SER A 229 10.24 13.73 -9.78
N ILE A 230 9.27 14.25 -10.52
CA ILE A 230 9.48 14.68 -11.91
C ILE A 230 9.94 16.14 -11.99
N ALA A 231 9.92 16.85 -10.86
CA ALA A 231 10.29 18.27 -10.80
C ALA A 231 11.77 18.51 -10.44
N GLY A 232 12.53 17.44 -10.21
CA GLY A 232 13.94 17.55 -9.86
C GLY A 232 14.47 16.28 -9.19
N PRO A 233 15.57 16.40 -8.43
CA PRO A 233 16.23 15.26 -7.81
C PRO A 233 15.36 14.58 -6.74
N SER A 234 15.62 13.32 -6.52
CA SER A 234 15.03 12.50 -5.46
C SER A 234 16.10 11.69 -4.75
N PHE A 235 15.95 11.57 -3.44
CA PHE A 235 16.85 10.79 -2.59
C PHE A 235 16.32 9.37 -2.49
N VAL A 236 17.19 8.40 -2.64
CA VAL A 236 16.86 6.97 -2.67
C VAL A 236 17.76 6.21 -1.71
N ALA A 237 17.17 5.45 -0.80
CA ALA A 237 17.85 4.38 -0.08
C ALA A 237 17.50 3.05 -0.75
N ALA A 238 18.45 2.48 -1.47
CA ALA A 238 18.29 1.26 -2.25
C ALA A 238 18.82 0.05 -1.46
N LEU A 239 17.95 -0.90 -1.17
CA LEU A 239 18.29 -2.24 -0.69
C LEU A 239 18.49 -3.16 -1.88
N ALA A 240 19.69 -3.73 -1.98
CA ALA A 240 20.03 -4.79 -2.92
C ALA A 240 21.15 -5.63 -2.32
N ASP A 241 21.14 -6.94 -2.58
CA ASP A 241 22.17 -7.88 -2.12
C ASP A 241 22.45 -7.79 -0.60
N GLY A 242 21.40 -7.57 0.19
CA GLY A 242 21.45 -7.45 1.65
C GLY A 242 22.07 -6.14 2.17
N ALA A 243 22.42 -5.20 1.32
CA ALA A 243 23.03 -3.92 1.68
C ALA A 243 22.15 -2.73 1.29
N VAL A 244 22.11 -1.70 2.14
CA VAL A 244 21.42 -0.43 1.86
C VAL A 244 22.45 0.62 1.42
N ARG A 245 22.24 1.19 0.25
CA ARG A 245 23.06 2.28 -0.30
C ARG A 245 22.18 3.47 -0.64
N GLU A 246 22.64 4.65 -0.31
CA GLU A 246 21.97 5.88 -0.70
C GLU A 246 22.50 6.40 -2.03
N ARG A 247 21.59 6.93 -2.84
CA ARG A 247 21.88 7.60 -4.10
C ARG A 247 20.86 8.70 -4.36
N GLU A 248 21.16 9.53 -5.33
CA GLU A 248 20.22 10.49 -5.90
C GLU A 248 19.78 9.99 -7.28
N VAL A 249 18.56 10.32 -7.65
CA VAL A 249 17.96 10.02 -8.96
C VAL A 249 17.38 11.32 -9.52
N HIS A 250 17.60 11.56 -10.81
CA HIS A 250 17.06 12.70 -11.53
C HIS A 250 16.24 12.24 -12.74
N PRO A 251 15.14 12.93 -13.14
CA PRO A 251 14.33 12.55 -14.30
C PRO A 251 15.15 12.35 -15.59
N GLU A 252 16.16 13.16 -15.80
CA GLU A 252 17.03 13.09 -16.98
C GLU A 252 17.85 11.79 -17.07
N GLU A 253 18.16 11.14 -15.93
CA GLU A 253 18.78 9.80 -15.95
C GLU A 253 17.87 8.79 -16.66
N ALA A 254 16.57 8.94 -16.50
CA ALA A 254 15.56 8.11 -17.15
C ALA A 254 15.23 8.56 -18.58
N GLY A 255 15.84 9.66 -19.05
CA GLY A 255 15.56 10.26 -20.36
C GLY A 255 14.24 11.05 -20.39
N LEU A 256 13.75 11.50 -19.25
CA LEU A 256 12.52 12.26 -19.11
C LEU A 256 12.84 13.74 -18.86
N PRO A 257 12.00 14.66 -19.36
CA PRO A 257 12.16 16.07 -19.07
C PRO A 257 11.79 16.38 -17.61
N VAL A 258 12.36 17.45 -17.07
CA VAL A 258 11.92 18.02 -15.80
C VAL A 258 10.67 18.84 -16.03
N HIS A 259 9.67 18.64 -15.21
CA HIS A 259 8.41 19.40 -15.24
C HIS A 259 8.25 20.25 -13.98
N PRO A 260 7.56 21.40 -14.04
CA PRO A 260 7.24 22.14 -12.83
C PRO A 260 6.32 21.31 -11.92
N PHE A 261 6.54 21.41 -10.61
CA PHE A 261 5.79 20.64 -9.61
C PHE A 261 4.27 20.86 -9.73
N GLU A 262 3.87 22.08 -10.05
CA GLU A 262 2.47 22.46 -10.21
C GLU A 262 1.74 21.65 -11.29
N ALA A 263 2.47 21.12 -12.27
CA ALA A 263 1.90 20.33 -13.37
C ALA A 263 1.43 18.92 -12.96
N ILE A 264 1.80 18.47 -11.75
CA ILE A 264 1.36 17.17 -11.19
C ILE A 264 0.45 17.31 -9.97
N LEU A 265 0.01 18.54 -9.65
CA LEU A 265 -0.94 18.74 -8.55
C LEU A 265 -2.28 18.07 -8.86
N GLY A 266 -2.80 17.39 -7.87
CA GLY A 266 -4.11 16.76 -7.88
C GLY A 266 -5.20 17.69 -7.36
N GLY A 267 -6.41 17.17 -7.38
CA GLY A 267 -7.61 17.87 -6.93
C GLY A 267 -8.51 17.00 -6.08
N ALA A 268 -9.82 17.15 -6.31
CA ALA A 268 -10.82 16.25 -5.76
C ALA A 268 -10.67 14.82 -6.32
N PRO A 269 -11.27 13.80 -5.68
CA PRO A 269 -11.21 12.42 -6.17
C PRO A 269 -11.61 12.28 -7.65
N GLU A 270 -12.61 13.03 -8.09
CA GLU A 270 -13.11 13.04 -9.47
C GLU A 270 -12.08 13.58 -10.45
N ASP A 271 -11.33 14.62 -10.08
CA ASP A 271 -10.28 15.21 -10.90
C ASP A 271 -9.12 14.23 -11.06
N ASN A 272 -8.71 13.61 -9.97
CA ASN A 272 -7.65 12.61 -9.97
C ASN A 272 -8.05 11.36 -10.77
N ALA A 273 -9.28 10.88 -10.63
CA ALA A 273 -9.79 9.77 -11.43
C ALA A 273 -9.88 10.11 -12.93
N ARG A 274 -10.23 11.35 -13.26
CA ARG A 274 -10.23 11.84 -14.65
C ARG A 274 -8.82 11.86 -15.23
N ALA A 275 -7.86 12.40 -14.48
CA ALA A 275 -6.44 12.41 -14.87
C ALA A 275 -5.89 10.99 -15.07
N LEU A 276 -6.24 10.07 -14.15
CA LEU A 276 -5.82 8.67 -14.26
C LEU A 276 -6.43 7.97 -15.49
N ARG A 277 -7.71 8.21 -15.82
CA ARG A 277 -8.31 7.70 -17.07
C ARG A 277 -7.60 8.23 -18.30
N ALA A 278 -7.37 9.54 -18.35
CA ALA A 278 -6.67 10.17 -19.46
C ALA A 278 -5.25 9.61 -19.66
N LEU A 279 -4.51 9.40 -18.55
CA LEU A 279 -3.21 8.73 -18.57
C LEU A 279 -3.30 7.32 -19.17
N LEU A 280 -4.26 6.51 -18.72
CA LEU A 280 -4.47 5.14 -19.19
C LEU A 280 -4.96 5.08 -20.66
N ASP A 281 -5.51 6.17 -21.17
CA ASP A 281 -5.87 6.37 -22.57
C ASP A 281 -4.70 6.97 -23.40
N GLY A 282 -3.51 7.12 -22.79
CA GLY A 282 -2.29 7.53 -23.47
C GLY A 282 -2.01 9.04 -23.49
N ALA A 283 -2.75 9.85 -22.70
CA ALA A 283 -2.52 11.30 -22.66
C ALA A 283 -1.06 11.64 -22.28
N PRO A 284 -0.38 12.51 -23.04
CA PRO A 284 0.97 12.98 -22.74
C PRO A 284 0.97 14.02 -21.62
N GLY A 285 2.16 14.34 -21.08
CA GLY A 285 2.39 15.43 -20.14
C GLY A 285 3.05 15.01 -18.84
N ALA A 286 3.19 15.96 -17.92
CA ALA A 286 3.93 15.82 -16.69
C ALA A 286 3.47 14.63 -15.81
N TYR A 287 2.16 14.38 -15.74
CA TYR A 287 1.64 13.24 -14.98
C TYR A 287 2.07 11.89 -15.60
N ARG A 288 2.04 11.80 -16.94
CA ARG A 288 2.55 10.59 -17.63
C ARG A 288 4.03 10.38 -17.32
N ASP A 289 4.84 11.42 -17.43
CA ASP A 289 6.27 11.31 -17.21
C ASP A 289 6.60 10.98 -15.74
N ALA A 290 5.88 11.56 -14.77
CA ALA A 290 5.99 11.21 -13.37
C ALA A 290 5.64 9.72 -13.10
N VAL A 291 4.60 9.22 -13.73
CA VAL A 291 4.19 7.81 -13.63
C VAL A 291 5.21 6.90 -14.30
N LEU A 292 5.72 7.26 -15.48
CA LEU A 292 6.76 6.48 -16.16
C LEU A 292 8.03 6.38 -15.32
N LEU A 293 8.45 7.47 -14.67
CA LEU A 293 9.63 7.50 -13.80
C LEU A 293 9.48 6.56 -12.60
N ASN A 294 8.35 6.65 -11.89
CA ASN A 294 8.08 5.80 -10.73
C ASN A 294 7.84 4.33 -11.13
N ALA A 295 7.15 4.07 -12.24
CA ALA A 295 6.98 2.72 -12.77
C ALA A 295 8.32 2.11 -13.21
N SER A 296 9.18 2.90 -13.84
CA SER A 296 10.54 2.49 -14.21
C SER A 296 11.34 2.04 -12.99
N ALA A 297 11.36 2.85 -11.94
CA ALA A 297 12.05 2.48 -10.69
C ALA A 297 11.50 1.17 -10.10
N ALA A 298 10.17 1.00 -10.11
CA ALA A 298 9.55 -0.25 -9.67
C ALA A 298 9.96 -1.45 -10.54
N LEU A 299 10.10 -1.27 -11.85
CA LEU A 299 10.59 -2.32 -12.77
C LEU A 299 12.06 -2.66 -12.51
N VAL A 300 12.89 -1.68 -12.15
CA VAL A 300 14.28 -1.91 -11.72
C VAL A 300 14.31 -2.71 -10.41
N VAL A 301 13.52 -2.32 -9.41
CA VAL A 301 13.41 -3.04 -8.13
C VAL A 301 12.87 -4.46 -8.33
N ALA A 302 11.95 -4.65 -9.27
CA ALA A 302 11.41 -5.96 -9.64
C ALA A 302 12.43 -6.84 -10.39
N GLY A 303 13.59 -6.28 -10.78
CA GLY A 303 14.60 -6.99 -11.58
C GLY A 303 14.19 -7.24 -13.03
N ARG A 304 13.26 -6.44 -13.56
CA ARG A 304 12.75 -6.54 -14.94
C ARG A 304 13.43 -5.57 -15.90
N ALA A 305 13.94 -4.47 -15.38
CA ALA A 305 14.70 -3.50 -16.15
C ALA A 305 16.12 -3.35 -15.57
N PRO A 306 17.16 -3.26 -16.39
CA PRO A 306 18.53 -3.08 -15.91
C PRO A 306 18.80 -1.65 -15.41
N GLY A 307 17.99 -0.68 -15.84
CA GLY A 307 18.12 0.72 -15.47
C GLY A 307 16.83 1.51 -15.71
N LEU A 308 16.85 2.79 -15.30
CA LEU A 308 15.66 3.65 -15.38
C LEU A 308 15.24 3.92 -16.83
N ARG A 309 16.18 4.09 -17.75
CA ARG A 309 15.87 4.42 -19.14
C ARG A 309 15.13 3.27 -19.85
N GLU A 310 15.58 2.04 -19.65
CA GLU A 310 14.92 0.85 -20.17
C GLU A 310 13.56 0.63 -19.48
N GLY A 311 13.51 0.88 -18.17
CA GLY A 311 12.27 0.81 -17.41
C GLY A 311 11.21 1.80 -17.91
N VAL A 312 11.60 3.01 -18.30
CA VAL A 312 10.70 4.00 -18.94
C VAL A 312 10.15 3.45 -20.25
N GLY A 313 10.97 2.82 -21.08
CA GLY A 313 10.52 2.20 -22.33
C GLY A 313 9.45 1.12 -22.08
N MET A 314 9.69 0.22 -21.12
CA MET A 314 8.72 -0.82 -20.74
C MET A 314 7.42 -0.25 -20.15
N ALA A 315 7.54 0.79 -19.34
CA ALA A 315 6.39 1.47 -18.76
C ALA A 315 5.55 2.20 -19.82
N ALA A 316 6.20 2.85 -20.79
CA ALA A 316 5.54 3.49 -21.92
C ALA A 316 4.81 2.47 -22.79
N GLU A 317 5.43 1.34 -23.11
CA GLU A 317 4.79 0.25 -23.85
C GLU A 317 3.53 -0.27 -23.13
N SER A 318 3.57 -0.43 -21.79
CA SER A 318 2.41 -0.84 -20.98
C SER A 318 1.24 0.13 -21.10
N LEU A 319 1.51 1.44 -21.16
CA LEU A 319 0.47 2.45 -21.36
C LEU A 319 -0.05 2.45 -22.80
N ASP A 320 0.85 2.52 -23.77
CA ASP A 320 0.54 2.74 -25.19
C ASP A 320 -0.15 1.54 -25.83
N SER A 321 0.16 0.31 -25.37
CA SER A 321 -0.55 -0.90 -25.78
C SER A 321 -1.93 -1.05 -25.12
N GLY A 322 -2.25 -0.24 -24.12
CA GLY A 322 -3.47 -0.38 -23.31
C GLY A 322 -3.42 -1.49 -22.26
N ALA A 323 -2.25 -2.13 -22.05
CA ALA A 323 -2.09 -3.20 -21.05
C ALA A 323 -2.38 -2.71 -19.64
N ALA A 324 -1.89 -1.52 -19.25
CA ALA A 324 -2.20 -0.91 -17.97
C ALA A 324 -3.71 -0.66 -17.78
N ARG A 325 -4.41 -0.18 -18.82
CA ARG A 325 -5.87 0.02 -18.81
C ARG A 325 -6.61 -1.30 -18.63
N ALA A 326 -6.16 -2.36 -19.30
CA ALA A 326 -6.75 -3.68 -19.15
C ALA A 326 -6.65 -4.21 -17.71
N LYS A 327 -5.58 -3.86 -16.97
CA LYS A 327 -5.42 -4.23 -15.55
C LYS A 327 -6.47 -3.58 -14.66
N VAL A 328 -6.84 -2.33 -14.89
CA VAL A 328 -7.95 -1.69 -14.16
C VAL A 328 -9.26 -2.45 -14.37
N ALA A 329 -9.59 -2.77 -15.63
CA ALA A 329 -10.81 -3.50 -15.94
C ALA A 329 -10.83 -4.91 -15.33
N ALA A 330 -9.70 -5.61 -15.32
CA ALA A 330 -9.55 -6.92 -14.69
C ALA A 330 -9.69 -6.82 -13.16
N LEU A 331 -9.02 -5.86 -12.53
CA LEU A 331 -9.11 -5.60 -11.09
C LEU A 331 -10.54 -5.27 -10.67
N ALA A 332 -11.24 -4.39 -11.42
CA ALA A 332 -12.62 -4.04 -11.16
C ALA A 332 -13.56 -5.25 -11.27
N ARG A 333 -13.33 -6.15 -12.24
CA ARG A 333 -14.13 -7.39 -12.34
C ARG A 333 -13.88 -8.33 -11.17
N ALA A 334 -12.63 -8.58 -10.82
CA ALA A 334 -12.25 -9.52 -9.77
C ALA A 334 -12.68 -9.07 -8.37
N THR A 335 -12.86 -7.76 -8.16
CA THR A 335 -13.29 -7.21 -6.87
C THR A 335 -14.80 -7.08 -6.73
N ARG A 336 -15.58 -7.22 -7.80
CA ARG A 336 -17.06 -7.17 -7.71
C ARG A 336 -17.58 -8.23 -6.75
N PRO A 337 -18.61 -7.90 -5.94
CA PRO A 337 -19.32 -8.90 -5.16
C PRO A 337 -19.83 -10.03 -6.08
N ALA A 338 -19.71 -11.28 -5.61
CA ALA A 338 -20.35 -12.39 -6.31
C ALA A 338 -21.87 -12.12 -6.39
N PRO A 339 -22.52 -12.42 -7.52
CA PRO A 339 -23.97 -12.33 -7.57
C PRO A 339 -24.57 -13.21 -6.46
N PRO A 340 -25.69 -12.78 -5.84
CA PRO A 340 -26.32 -13.58 -4.80
C PRO A 340 -26.63 -14.99 -5.39
N PRO A 341 -26.49 -16.04 -4.58
CA PRO A 341 -26.82 -17.40 -5.05
C PRO A 341 -28.22 -17.40 -5.61
N VAL A 342 -28.37 -17.95 -6.81
CA VAL A 342 -29.70 -18.17 -7.39
C VAL A 342 -30.42 -19.12 -6.46
N VAL A 343 -31.33 -18.61 -5.65
CA VAL A 343 -32.20 -19.44 -4.84
C VAL A 343 -33.20 -20.07 -5.82
N GLU A 344 -32.99 -21.33 -6.17
CA GLU A 344 -34.03 -22.08 -6.90
C GLU A 344 -35.34 -21.99 -6.10
N PRO A 345 -36.43 -21.58 -6.74
CA PRO A 345 -37.73 -21.55 -6.06
C PRO A 345 -38.04 -22.95 -5.55
N LEU A 346 -38.26 -23.06 -4.24
CA LEU A 346 -38.71 -24.31 -3.61
C LEU A 346 -39.83 -24.90 -4.45
N ARG A 347 -39.60 -26.06 -5.09
CA ARG A 347 -40.66 -26.79 -5.78
C ARG A 347 -41.74 -27.03 -4.77
N ARG A 348 -42.92 -26.41 -4.99
CA ARG A 348 -44.11 -26.71 -4.19
C ARG A 348 -44.37 -28.20 -4.28
N PRO A 349 -44.56 -28.91 -3.17
CA PRO A 349 -44.95 -30.32 -3.22
C PRO A 349 -46.25 -30.43 -4.01
N ALA A 350 -46.28 -31.37 -4.96
CA ALA A 350 -47.49 -31.66 -5.75
C ALA A 350 -48.68 -31.91 -4.80
N ALA A 351 -49.79 -31.19 -5.00
CA ALA A 351 -51.00 -31.37 -4.22
C ALA A 351 -51.47 -32.81 -4.33
N LYS A 352 -51.47 -33.50 -3.20
CA LYS A 352 -52.06 -34.87 -3.14
C LYS A 352 -53.52 -34.77 -3.58
N GLY A 353 -53.87 -35.49 -4.67
CA GLY A 353 -55.20 -35.54 -5.19
C GLY A 353 -56.21 -35.96 -4.13
N ARG A 354 -57.33 -35.28 -4.06
CA ARG A 354 -58.46 -35.61 -3.22
C ARG A 354 -58.98 -36.98 -3.65
N PRO A 355 -59.26 -37.91 -2.72
CA PRO A 355 -59.92 -39.16 -3.07
C PRO A 355 -61.37 -38.91 -3.59
N ALA A 356 -61.71 -39.55 -4.69
CA ALA A 356 -63.00 -39.44 -5.28
C ALA A 356 -64.10 -40.02 -4.28
N ALA A 357 -65.13 -39.20 -4.04
CA ALA A 357 -66.26 -39.61 -3.25
C ALA A 357 -66.99 -40.79 -3.93
N GLY A 358 -67.02 -41.94 -3.23
CA GLY A 358 -67.73 -43.09 -3.66
C GLY A 358 -69.25 -42.79 -3.70
N LYS A 359 -69.89 -43.13 -4.81
CA LYS A 359 -71.38 -43.20 -4.91
C LYS A 359 -71.87 -44.37 -4.10
N ALA A 360 -72.72 -44.12 -3.10
CA ALA A 360 -73.55 -45.15 -2.47
C ALA A 360 -74.81 -45.30 -3.27
N SER A 361 -75.11 -46.53 -3.60
CA SER A 361 -76.39 -47.01 -4.10
C SER A 361 -77.36 -47.31 -2.94
#